data_85a660b71103e69a7f3308bd11f13272
#
_entry.id   85a660b71103e69a7f3308bd11f13272
#
_cell.length_a   1.000
_cell.length_b   1.000
_cell.length_c   1.000
_cell.angle_alpha   90.00
_cell.angle_beta   90.00
_cell.angle_gamma   90.00
#
_symmetry.space_group_name_H-M   'P 1'
#
loop_
_entity.id
_entity.type
_entity.pdbx_description
1 polymer ?
#
loop_
_entity_poly.entity_id
_entity_poly.type
_entity_poly.pdbx_seq_one_letter_code
_entity_poly.pdbx_strand_id
1 'polypeptide(L)'
;LKPQFREFPFETQVFEKYSRVEKAILTAVSESYLQGVSTRRVEKIMTALGVEGISASSVSRITKELDEKVCEFLSKPIEHEISYLFIDATYLKVRDGLHYENKALFVVAGVREDGLREILGVRLADSEDSLFWQDLFEDLKERGLRGVKLIVSDGHKGIQKAVRESFIGSSWQMCHVHLIRQTLKKIPKKKQKEVADKIKEALVDRQKLQELIRELDSMGYKSAADTLESFQYDVMNYMQFPNNHWRRIRTTNIMERTNKEIKRRSKVVGAFPNQESVLRLVVSILIDINEEWITGNKYIIMEQ
;
A
#
# COMPACT_ATOMS: atom_id res chain seq x y z
N LEU A 1 -0.89 -11.80 -42.51
CA LEU A 1 0.25 -12.67 -42.78
C LEU A 1 1.30 -11.87 -43.54
N LYS A 2 2.51 -11.76 -43.02
CA LYS A 2 3.65 -11.10 -43.67
C LYS A 2 4.05 -11.90 -44.90
N PRO A 3 4.09 -11.33 -46.13
CA PRO A 3 4.58 -12.05 -47.30
C PRO A 3 6.04 -12.47 -47.08
N GLN A 4 6.35 -13.75 -47.33
CA GLN A 4 7.71 -14.24 -47.27
C GLN A 4 8.28 -14.36 -48.67
N PHE A 5 9.33 -13.62 -48.96
CA PHE A 5 10.17 -13.79 -50.15
C PHE A 5 11.36 -14.68 -49.80
N ARG A 6 11.69 -15.64 -50.66
CA ARG A 6 12.73 -16.62 -50.38
C ARG A 6 14.16 -16.09 -50.44
N GLU A 7 14.38 -14.91 -51.06
CA GLU A 7 15.75 -14.40 -51.32
C GLU A 7 16.06 -13.02 -50.76
N PHE A 8 15.06 -12.24 -50.30
CA PHE A 8 15.32 -10.93 -49.70
C PHE A 8 14.34 -10.62 -48.56
N PRO A 9 14.83 -10.05 -47.43
CA PRO A 9 13.94 -9.56 -46.37
C PRO A 9 13.18 -8.33 -46.91
N PHE A 10 11.87 -8.46 -47.02
CA PHE A 10 10.99 -7.35 -47.44
C PHE A 10 10.47 -6.63 -46.23
N GLU A 11 11.00 -5.45 -45.93
CA GLU A 11 10.50 -4.54 -44.90
C GLU A 11 9.67 -3.44 -45.52
N THR A 12 8.38 -3.32 -45.17
CA THR A 12 7.54 -2.25 -45.64
C THR A 12 7.15 -1.32 -44.49
N GLN A 13 7.13 -0.01 -44.76
CA GLN A 13 6.62 1.01 -43.84
C GLN A 13 5.14 0.74 -43.44
N VAL A 14 4.39 0.03 -44.25
CA VAL A 14 3.00 -0.35 -43.97
C VAL A 14 2.93 -1.31 -42.78
N PHE A 15 3.81 -2.31 -42.71
CA PHE A 15 3.84 -3.24 -41.57
C PHE A 15 4.34 -2.56 -40.28
N GLU A 16 5.30 -1.62 -40.34
CA GLU A 16 5.68 -0.79 -39.20
C GLU A 16 4.52 0.08 -38.71
N LYS A 17 3.71 0.64 -39.64
CA LYS A 17 2.57 1.46 -39.29
C LYS A 17 1.50 0.65 -38.55
N TYR A 18 1.21 -0.57 -39.01
CA TYR A 18 0.28 -1.48 -38.32
C TYR A 18 0.82 -1.92 -36.93
N SER A 19 2.10 -2.23 -36.84
CA SER A 19 2.76 -2.56 -35.56
C SER A 19 2.65 -1.42 -34.55
N ARG A 20 2.81 -0.16 -34.97
CA ARG A 20 2.64 1.01 -34.11
C ARG A 20 1.19 1.19 -33.64
N VAL A 21 0.21 1.00 -34.53
CA VAL A 21 -1.22 1.06 -34.20
C VAL A 21 -1.57 -0.05 -33.22
N GLU A 22 -1.10 -1.27 -33.46
CA GLU A 22 -1.31 -2.41 -32.56
C GLU A 22 -0.72 -2.14 -31.17
N LYS A 23 0.51 -1.64 -31.10
CA LYS A 23 1.16 -1.25 -29.85
C LYS A 23 0.40 -0.14 -29.12
N ALA A 24 -0.09 0.86 -29.83
CA ALA A 24 -0.90 1.94 -29.26
C ALA A 24 -2.22 1.41 -28.67
N ILE A 25 -2.88 0.47 -29.35
CA ILE A 25 -4.09 -0.18 -28.86
C ILE A 25 -3.80 -0.99 -27.59
N LEU A 26 -2.73 -1.79 -27.56
CA LEU A 26 -2.33 -2.56 -26.39
C LEU A 26 -2.05 -1.64 -25.20
N THR A 27 -1.33 -0.55 -25.43
CA THR A 27 -1.07 0.47 -24.41
C THR A 27 -2.37 1.09 -23.90
N ALA A 28 -3.29 1.48 -24.78
CA ALA A 28 -4.57 2.07 -24.39
C ALA A 28 -5.45 1.11 -23.58
N VAL A 29 -5.44 -0.18 -23.94
CA VAL A 29 -6.14 -1.24 -23.20
C VAL A 29 -5.55 -1.40 -21.81
N SER A 30 -4.24 -1.53 -21.70
CA SER A 30 -3.54 -1.69 -20.41
C SER A 30 -3.74 -0.47 -19.53
N GLU A 31 -3.58 0.73 -20.06
CA GLU A 31 -3.77 1.99 -19.33
C GLU A 31 -5.22 2.14 -18.85
N SER A 32 -6.21 1.85 -19.70
CA SER A 32 -7.62 1.88 -19.29
C SER A 32 -7.89 0.92 -18.12
N TYR A 33 -7.30 -0.27 -18.14
CA TYR A 33 -7.42 -1.23 -17.05
C TYR A 33 -6.79 -0.70 -15.76
N LEU A 34 -5.60 -0.13 -15.84
CA LEU A 34 -4.89 0.46 -14.71
C LEU A 34 -5.63 1.64 -14.10
N GLN A 35 -6.33 2.43 -14.92
CA GLN A 35 -7.19 3.52 -14.45
C GLN A 35 -8.50 3.03 -13.78
N GLY A 36 -8.70 1.71 -13.70
CA GLY A 36 -9.85 1.09 -13.04
C GLY A 36 -11.08 0.99 -13.95
N VAL A 37 -10.87 0.89 -15.26
CA VAL A 37 -11.95 0.57 -16.21
C VAL A 37 -12.11 -0.95 -16.28
N SER A 38 -13.33 -1.47 -16.06
CA SER A 38 -13.55 -2.91 -16.13
C SER A 38 -13.28 -3.47 -17.53
N THR A 39 -12.83 -4.71 -17.64
CA THR A 39 -12.50 -5.37 -18.91
C THR A 39 -13.64 -5.30 -19.92
N ARG A 40 -14.91 -5.46 -19.49
CA ARG A 40 -16.09 -5.31 -20.33
C ARG A 40 -16.31 -3.88 -20.83
N ARG A 41 -15.92 -2.89 -20.05
CA ARG A 41 -16.04 -1.49 -20.45
C ARG A 41 -14.90 -1.08 -21.38
N VAL A 42 -13.71 -1.63 -21.18
CA VAL A 42 -12.59 -1.48 -22.13
C VAL A 42 -12.97 -2.05 -23.50
N GLU A 43 -13.57 -3.25 -23.55
CA GLU A 43 -14.12 -3.85 -24.78
C GLU A 43 -15.07 -2.87 -25.50
N LYS A 44 -16.05 -2.30 -24.79
CA LYS A 44 -16.99 -1.32 -25.36
C LYS A 44 -16.30 -0.06 -25.89
N ILE A 45 -15.29 0.45 -25.18
CA ILE A 45 -14.51 1.62 -25.61
C ILE A 45 -13.74 1.28 -26.88
N MET A 46 -13.09 0.13 -26.95
CA MET A 46 -12.33 -0.29 -28.13
C MET A 46 -13.25 -0.47 -29.34
N THR A 47 -14.41 -1.09 -29.16
CA THR A 47 -15.43 -1.22 -30.21
C THR A 47 -15.91 0.16 -30.71
N ALA A 48 -16.15 1.10 -29.78
CA ALA A 48 -16.56 2.47 -30.14
C ALA A 48 -15.47 3.24 -30.92
N LEU A 49 -14.21 2.89 -30.73
CA LEU A 49 -13.06 3.43 -31.45
C LEU A 49 -12.79 2.70 -32.79
N GLY A 50 -13.67 1.77 -33.17
CA GLY A 50 -13.53 1.00 -34.43
C GLY A 50 -12.49 -0.14 -34.33
N VAL A 51 -12.06 -0.52 -33.14
CA VAL A 51 -11.15 -1.65 -32.93
C VAL A 51 -11.98 -2.91 -32.74
N GLU A 52 -12.05 -3.73 -33.77
CA GLU A 52 -12.76 -5.01 -33.72
C GLU A 52 -11.91 -6.13 -33.13
N GLY A 53 -12.55 -7.16 -32.55
CA GLY A 53 -11.89 -8.37 -32.06
C GLY A 53 -11.29 -8.29 -30.66
N ILE A 54 -11.43 -7.17 -29.94
CA ILE A 54 -11.03 -7.06 -28.54
C ILE A 54 -12.22 -7.40 -27.63
N SER A 55 -12.24 -8.63 -27.14
CA SER A 55 -13.20 -9.10 -26.12
C SER A 55 -12.68 -8.85 -24.69
N ALA A 56 -13.56 -8.97 -23.68
CA ALA A 56 -13.16 -8.89 -22.28
C ALA A 56 -12.08 -9.92 -21.91
N SER A 57 -12.09 -11.10 -22.53
CA SER A 57 -11.04 -12.12 -22.39
C SER A 57 -9.73 -11.71 -23.04
N SER A 58 -9.78 -11.03 -24.19
CA SER A 58 -8.60 -10.45 -24.84
C SER A 58 -7.98 -9.36 -23.98
N VAL A 59 -8.78 -8.47 -23.38
CA VAL A 59 -8.30 -7.46 -22.42
C VAL A 59 -7.61 -8.13 -21.24
N SER A 60 -8.22 -9.18 -20.67
CA SER A 60 -7.62 -9.95 -19.57
C SER A 60 -6.28 -10.60 -19.95
N ARG A 61 -6.14 -11.06 -21.19
CA ARG A 61 -4.88 -11.63 -21.70
C ARG A 61 -3.80 -10.57 -21.89
N ILE A 62 -4.16 -9.44 -22.49
CA ILE A 62 -3.25 -8.30 -22.69
C ILE A 62 -2.71 -7.81 -21.34
N THR A 63 -3.57 -7.67 -20.32
CA THR A 63 -3.15 -7.21 -19.01
C THR A 63 -2.22 -8.19 -18.25
N LYS A 64 -2.14 -9.46 -18.69
CA LYS A 64 -1.15 -10.40 -18.14
C LYS A 64 0.30 -10.02 -18.49
N GLU A 65 0.53 -9.26 -19.55
CA GLU A 65 1.86 -8.74 -19.87
C GLU A 65 2.41 -7.81 -18.77
N LEU A 66 1.53 -7.29 -17.91
CA LEU A 66 1.93 -6.53 -16.73
C LEU A 66 2.56 -7.41 -15.62
N ASP A 67 2.39 -8.73 -15.67
CA ASP A 67 2.90 -9.64 -14.64
C ASP A 67 4.44 -9.61 -14.56
N GLU A 68 5.12 -9.44 -15.68
CA GLU A 68 6.59 -9.31 -15.72
C GLU A 68 7.04 -8.05 -14.96
N LYS A 69 6.40 -6.91 -15.22
CA LYS A 69 6.68 -5.66 -14.51
C LYS A 69 6.35 -5.73 -13.02
N VAL A 70 5.29 -6.46 -12.68
CA VAL A 70 4.90 -6.72 -11.29
C VAL A 70 5.98 -7.54 -10.58
N CYS A 71 6.45 -8.62 -11.19
CA CYS A 71 7.52 -9.45 -10.63
C CYS A 71 8.83 -8.65 -10.48
N GLU A 72 9.21 -7.89 -11.49
CA GLU A 72 10.39 -7.02 -11.45
C GLU A 72 10.31 -6.00 -10.30
N PHE A 73 9.17 -5.33 -10.16
CA PHE A 73 8.96 -4.36 -9.07
C PHE A 73 9.01 -5.00 -7.69
N LEU A 74 8.41 -6.17 -7.51
CA LEU A 74 8.38 -6.87 -6.22
C LEU A 74 9.73 -7.45 -5.81
N SER A 75 10.60 -7.78 -6.78
CA SER A 75 11.96 -8.29 -6.54
C SER A 75 13.05 -7.23 -6.62
N LYS A 76 12.69 -5.97 -6.89
CA LYS A 76 13.64 -4.87 -7.04
C LYS A 76 14.54 -4.72 -5.81
N PRO A 77 15.87 -4.59 -5.96
CA PRO A 77 16.78 -4.27 -4.86
C PRO A 77 16.43 -2.94 -4.19
N ILE A 78 16.63 -2.88 -2.87
CA ILE A 78 16.48 -1.65 -2.07
C ILE A 78 17.89 -1.06 -1.90
N GLU A 79 18.22 -0.07 -2.72
CA GLU A 79 19.58 0.48 -2.82
C GLU A 79 19.88 1.52 -1.73
N HIS A 80 18.86 2.25 -1.29
CA HIS A 80 18.96 3.34 -0.32
C HIS A 80 18.73 2.88 1.12
N GLU A 81 19.33 3.60 2.06
CA GLU A 81 18.97 3.43 3.47
C GLU A 81 17.58 4.00 3.73
N ILE A 82 16.79 3.24 4.50
CA ILE A 82 15.41 3.57 4.84
C ILE A 82 15.33 3.91 6.31
N SER A 83 15.24 5.20 6.63
CA SER A 83 15.16 5.65 8.03
C SER A 83 13.83 5.35 8.70
N TYR A 84 12.72 5.51 7.97
CA TYR A 84 11.37 5.29 8.48
C TYR A 84 10.60 4.34 7.59
N LEU A 85 10.03 3.30 8.19
CA LEU A 85 9.24 2.29 7.52
C LEU A 85 7.77 2.44 7.90
N PHE A 86 6.88 2.41 6.92
CA PHE A 86 5.44 2.50 7.10
C PHE A 86 4.77 1.27 6.54
N ILE A 87 3.89 0.66 7.33
CA ILE A 87 3.15 -0.53 6.93
C ILE A 87 1.67 -0.28 7.18
N ASP A 88 0.86 -0.50 6.17
CA ASP A 88 -0.59 -0.35 6.27
C ASP A 88 -1.29 -1.42 5.44
N ALA A 89 -2.49 -1.81 5.86
CA ALA A 89 -3.27 -2.84 5.21
C ALA A 89 -4.56 -2.29 4.61
N THR A 90 -4.95 -2.85 3.48
CA THR A 90 -6.29 -2.69 2.93
C THR A 90 -6.87 -4.05 2.55
N TYR A 91 -8.20 -4.21 2.67
CA TYR A 91 -8.86 -5.48 2.40
C TYR A 91 -9.51 -5.47 1.03
N LEU A 92 -9.28 -6.54 0.26
CA LEU A 92 -9.83 -6.75 -1.07
C LEU A 92 -10.52 -8.12 -1.13
N LYS A 93 -11.64 -8.18 -1.88
CA LYS A 93 -12.36 -9.44 -2.10
C LYS A 93 -11.69 -10.24 -3.20
N VAL A 94 -11.32 -11.46 -2.88
CA VAL A 94 -10.68 -12.40 -3.80
C VAL A 94 -11.49 -13.69 -3.81
N ARG A 95 -11.64 -14.28 -4.98
CA ARG A 95 -12.28 -15.59 -5.12
C ARG A 95 -11.31 -16.67 -4.68
N ASP A 96 -11.79 -17.54 -3.78
CA ASP A 96 -11.11 -18.75 -3.37
C ASP A 96 -12.07 -19.94 -3.57
N GLY A 97 -11.80 -20.73 -4.61
CA GLY A 97 -12.67 -21.81 -5.04
C GLY A 97 -14.09 -21.31 -5.39
N LEU A 98 -15.08 -21.72 -4.59
CA LEU A 98 -16.50 -21.34 -4.75
C LEU A 98 -16.92 -20.12 -3.91
N HIS A 99 -16.04 -19.63 -3.04
CA HIS A 99 -16.33 -18.54 -2.10
C HIS A 99 -15.53 -17.28 -2.42
N TYR A 100 -15.90 -16.18 -1.76
CA TYR A 100 -15.17 -14.92 -1.82
C TYR A 100 -14.69 -14.58 -0.42
N GLU A 101 -13.39 -14.37 -0.29
CA GLU A 101 -12.73 -14.01 0.94
C GLU A 101 -12.19 -12.59 0.91
N ASN A 102 -12.13 -11.95 2.08
CA ASN A 102 -11.46 -10.67 2.24
C ASN A 102 -10.00 -10.95 2.60
N LYS A 103 -9.09 -10.76 1.66
CA LYS A 103 -7.65 -10.88 1.90
C LYS A 103 -7.05 -9.54 2.25
N ALA A 104 -6.14 -9.54 3.22
CA ALA A 104 -5.40 -8.36 3.61
C ALA A 104 -4.26 -8.11 2.60
N LEU A 105 -4.28 -6.93 1.99
CA LEU A 105 -3.22 -6.44 1.14
C LEU A 105 -2.36 -5.48 1.95
N PHE A 106 -1.12 -5.88 2.22
CA PHE A 106 -0.14 -5.05 2.91
C PHE A 106 0.72 -4.30 1.90
N VAL A 107 0.90 -3.01 2.16
CA VAL A 107 1.82 -2.17 1.41
C VAL A 107 2.87 -1.65 2.39
N VAL A 108 4.13 -1.79 2.00
CA VAL A 108 5.29 -1.32 2.75
C VAL A 108 5.90 -0.16 2.01
N ALA A 109 6.02 0.98 2.67
CA ALA A 109 6.68 2.16 2.14
C ALA A 109 7.76 2.65 3.09
N GLY A 110 8.80 3.25 2.54
CA GLY A 110 9.91 3.81 3.30
C GLY A 110 10.15 5.29 3.01
N VAL A 111 10.81 5.96 3.94
CA VAL A 111 11.46 7.25 3.73
C VAL A 111 12.95 7.03 3.74
N ARG A 112 13.59 7.38 2.62
CA ARG A 112 15.01 7.22 2.35
C ARG A 112 15.83 8.25 3.13
N GLU A 113 17.14 8.02 3.21
CA GLU A 113 18.10 8.98 3.81
C GLU A 113 18.09 10.36 3.16
N ASP A 114 17.68 10.45 1.90
CA ASP A 114 17.56 11.73 1.16
C ASP A 114 16.21 12.43 1.40
N GLY A 115 15.29 11.79 2.14
CA GLY A 115 13.96 12.30 2.47
C GLY A 115 12.87 12.00 1.41
N LEU A 116 13.19 11.33 0.33
CA LEU A 116 12.21 10.84 -0.64
C LEU A 116 11.45 9.62 -0.10
N ARG A 117 10.31 9.34 -0.70
CA ARG A 117 9.50 8.16 -0.38
C ARG A 117 9.73 7.07 -1.41
N GLU A 118 9.65 5.83 -0.98
CA GLU A 118 9.71 4.69 -1.87
C GLU A 118 8.77 3.58 -1.42
N ILE A 119 8.08 2.94 -2.36
CA ILE A 119 7.31 1.72 -2.08
C ILE A 119 8.26 0.53 -2.18
N LEU A 120 8.38 -0.19 -1.07
CA LEU A 120 9.38 -1.24 -0.90
C LEU A 120 8.81 -2.64 -1.10
N GLY A 121 7.52 -2.84 -0.85
CA GLY A 121 6.92 -4.15 -0.97
C GLY A 121 5.41 -4.15 -0.88
N VAL A 122 4.84 -5.23 -1.42
CA VAL A 122 3.41 -5.53 -1.40
C VAL A 122 3.25 -7.01 -1.13
N ARG A 123 2.39 -7.36 -0.19
CA ARG A 123 2.05 -8.76 0.10
C ARG A 123 0.54 -8.90 0.28
N LEU A 124 0.01 -10.01 -0.21
CA LEU A 124 -1.37 -10.41 0.04
C LEU A 124 -1.35 -11.57 1.03
N ALA A 125 -2.15 -11.49 2.09
CA ALA A 125 -2.18 -12.48 3.15
C ALA A 125 -3.60 -12.94 3.46
N ASP A 126 -3.72 -14.20 3.83
CA ASP A 126 -4.95 -14.80 4.36
C ASP A 126 -5.07 -14.52 5.87
N SER A 127 -3.93 -14.46 6.57
CA SER A 127 -3.82 -14.16 8.00
C SER A 127 -2.66 -13.21 8.29
N GLU A 128 -2.78 -12.48 9.41
CA GLU A 128 -1.75 -11.56 9.91
C GLU A 128 -0.99 -12.22 11.07
N ASP A 129 -0.52 -13.45 10.88
CA ASP A 129 0.25 -14.15 11.89
C ASP A 129 1.72 -13.69 11.95
N SER A 130 2.47 -14.16 12.95
CA SER A 130 3.85 -13.74 13.15
C SER A 130 4.79 -14.26 12.08
N LEU A 131 4.50 -15.42 11.46
CA LEU A 131 5.32 -16.01 10.40
C LEU A 131 5.24 -15.17 9.13
N PHE A 132 4.02 -14.75 8.75
CA PHE A 132 3.82 -13.85 7.62
C PHE A 132 4.67 -12.57 7.74
N TRP A 133 4.71 -11.97 8.95
CA TRP A 133 5.50 -10.76 9.17
C TRP A 133 7.00 -11.01 9.13
N GLN A 134 7.46 -12.15 9.63
CA GLN A 134 8.87 -12.55 9.57
C GLN A 134 9.31 -12.72 8.12
N ASP A 135 8.56 -13.50 7.32
CA ASP A 135 8.84 -13.72 5.90
C ASP A 135 8.87 -12.40 5.11
N LEU A 136 7.93 -11.48 5.39
CA LEU A 136 7.92 -10.17 4.75
C LEU A 136 9.17 -9.35 5.07
N PHE A 137 9.59 -9.36 6.34
CA PHE A 137 10.77 -8.59 6.75
C PHE A 137 12.09 -9.22 6.30
N GLU A 138 12.16 -10.54 6.21
CA GLU A 138 13.30 -11.25 5.64
C GLU A 138 13.46 -10.94 4.15
N ASP A 139 12.38 -11.03 3.35
CA ASP A 139 12.38 -10.65 1.94
C ASP A 139 12.91 -9.21 1.74
N LEU A 140 12.41 -8.27 2.53
CA LEU A 140 12.87 -6.88 2.43
C LEU A 140 14.36 -6.71 2.76
N LYS A 141 14.87 -7.45 3.76
CA LYS A 141 16.29 -7.43 4.13
C LYS A 141 17.17 -8.09 3.09
N GLU A 142 16.75 -9.23 2.54
CA GLU A 142 17.47 -9.91 1.44
C GLU A 142 17.58 -9.00 0.22
N ARG A 143 16.56 -8.18 -0.04
CA ARG A 143 16.56 -7.16 -1.10
C ARG A 143 17.35 -5.90 -0.76
N GLY A 144 17.94 -5.80 0.45
CA GLY A 144 18.83 -4.72 0.85
C GLY A 144 18.26 -3.70 1.84
N LEU A 145 17.08 -3.94 2.45
CA LEU A 145 16.53 -3.04 3.47
C LEU A 145 17.48 -2.90 4.66
N ARG A 146 17.92 -1.68 4.93
CA ARG A 146 18.83 -1.33 6.02
C ARG A 146 18.56 0.08 6.56
N GLY A 147 19.11 0.39 7.73
CA GLY A 147 19.07 1.73 8.31
C GLY A 147 17.74 2.09 9.00
N VAL A 148 16.82 1.12 9.16
CA VAL A 148 15.51 1.37 9.76
C VAL A 148 15.65 1.79 11.22
N LYS A 149 15.11 2.97 11.55
CA LYS A 149 15.12 3.55 12.91
C LYS A 149 13.74 3.51 13.56
N LEU A 150 12.67 3.65 12.77
CA LEU A 150 11.29 3.65 13.23
C LEU A 150 10.39 2.90 12.25
N ILE A 151 9.54 2.01 12.79
CA ILE A 151 8.48 1.34 12.03
C ILE A 151 7.13 1.84 12.53
N VAL A 152 6.29 2.34 11.61
CA VAL A 152 4.96 2.88 11.90
C VAL A 152 3.90 1.97 11.29
N SER A 153 3.01 1.44 12.12
CA SER A 153 1.91 0.58 11.65
C SER A 153 0.66 0.71 12.53
N ASP A 154 -0.35 -0.08 12.22
CA ASP A 154 -1.46 -0.34 13.14
C ASP A 154 -1.04 -1.22 14.32
N GLY A 155 -1.96 -1.43 15.26
CA GLY A 155 -1.70 -2.12 16.53
C GLY A 155 -1.78 -3.64 16.47
N HIS A 156 -1.62 -4.29 15.30
CA HIS A 156 -1.68 -5.75 15.24
C HIS A 156 -0.54 -6.41 15.99
N LYS A 157 -0.87 -7.40 16.87
CA LYS A 157 0.15 -8.05 17.74
C LYS A 157 1.23 -8.80 16.96
N GLY A 158 0.89 -9.38 15.81
CA GLY A 158 1.83 -10.10 14.96
C GLY A 158 2.97 -9.20 14.46
N ILE A 159 2.63 -8.00 13.97
CA ILE A 159 3.63 -7.04 13.49
C ILE A 159 4.52 -6.53 14.63
N GLN A 160 3.95 -6.24 15.82
CA GLN A 160 4.73 -5.79 16.96
C GLN A 160 5.80 -6.81 17.37
N LYS A 161 5.42 -8.10 17.41
CA LYS A 161 6.35 -9.19 17.72
C LYS A 161 7.44 -9.29 16.65
N ALA A 162 7.05 -9.33 15.37
CA ALA A 162 7.99 -9.47 14.27
C ALA A 162 8.96 -8.27 14.16
N VAL A 163 8.51 -7.05 14.45
CA VAL A 163 9.38 -5.86 14.49
C VAL A 163 10.45 -5.99 15.56
N ARG A 164 10.09 -6.43 16.77
CA ARG A 164 11.05 -6.62 17.88
C ARG A 164 12.10 -7.69 17.54
N GLU A 165 11.70 -8.74 16.84
CA GLU A 165 12.59 -9.86 16.47
C GLU A 165 13.45 -9.51 15.23
N SER A 166 12.88 -8.82 14.26
CA SER A 166 13.54 -8.56 12.98
C SER A 166 14.35 -7.27 12.94
N PHE A 167 14.01 -6.25 13.74
CA PHE A 167 14.64 -4.92 13.70
C PHE A 167 15.19 -4.52 15.07
N ILE A 168 16.25 -5.22 15.50
CA ILE A 168 16.93 -4.91 16.76
C ILE A 168 17.49 -3.49 16.71
N GLY A 169 17.14 -2.67 17.70
CA GLY A 169 17.56 -1.26 17.80
C GLY A 169 16.62 -0.26 17.12
N SER A 170 15.60 -0.72 16.40
CA SER A 170 14.55 0.14 15.87
C SER A 170 13.40 0.29 16.86
N SER A 171 12.71 1.43 16.81
CA SER A 171 11.49 1.65 17.60
C SER A 171 10.24 1.32 16.77
N TRP A 172 9.21 0.78 17.43
CA TRP A 172 7.89 0.64 16.82
C TRP A 172 6.97 1.76 17.29
N GLN A 173 6.23 2.37 16.36
CA GLN A 173 5.28 3.45 16.60
C GLN A 173 3.86 3.00 16.26
N MET A 174 2.98 3.05 17.26
CA MET A 174 1.53 2.89 17.00
C MET A 174 1.01 4.10 16.22
N CYS A 175 0.37 3.85 15.08
CA CYS A 175 -0.24 4.91 14.28
C CYS A 175 -1.35 5.64 15.06
N HIS A 176 -1.21 6.95 15.25
CA HIS A 176 -2.20 7.76 15.98
C HIS A 176 -3.61 7.63 15.40
N VAL A 177 -3.77 7.64 14.08
CA VAL A 177 -5.07 7.55 13.42
C VAL A 177 -5.73 6.20 13.72
N HIS A 178 -4.98 5.11 13.68
CA HIS A 178 -5.49 3.78 14.01
C HIS A 178 -5.85 3.66 15.48
N LEU A 179 -5.02 4.16 16.38
CA LEU A 179 -5.33 4.18 17.82
C LEU A 179 -6.60 4.96 18.13
N ILE A 180 -6.73 6.18 17.60
CA ILE A 180 -7.94 6.99 17.76
C ILE A 180 -9.16 6.23 17.26
N ARG A 181 -9.12 5.66 16.04
CA ARG A 181 -10.22 4.89 15.48
C ARG A 181 -10.60 3.67 16.32
N GLN A 182 -9.61 2.92 16.82
CA GLN A 182 -9.84 1.76 17.69
C GLN A 182 -10.51 2.16 19.00
N THR A 183 -10.03 3.23 19.64
CA THR A 183 -10.60 3.75 20.88
C THR A 183 -12.03 4.24 20.68
N LEU A 184 -12.29 5.03 19.63
CA LEU A 184 -13.61 5.59 19.35
C LEU A 184 -14.68 4.54 19.01
N LYS A 185 -14.30 3.36 18.48
CA LYS A 185 -15.25 2.24 18.30
C LYS A 185 -15.88 1.77 19.61
N LYS A 186 -15.25 2.05 20.75
CA LYS A 186 -15.67 1.67 22.09
C LYS A 186 -16.39 2.80 22.83
N ILE A 187 -16.59 3.94 22.17
CA ILE A 187 -17.25 5.14 22.69
C ILE A 187 -18.60 5.36 21.98
N PRO A 188 -19.68 5.71 22.68
CA PRO A 188 -20.97 6.06 22.07
C PRO A 188 -20.82 7.19 21.03
N LYS A 189 -21.53 7.07 19.89
CA LYS A 189 -21.39 8.01 18.75
C LYS A 189 -21.50 9.48 19.15
N LYS A 190 -22.41 9.81 20.09
CA LYS A 190 -22.64 11.20 20.58
C LYS A 190 -21.39 11.80 21.27
N LYS A 191 -20.53 10.96 21.85
CA LYS A 191 -19.33 11.38 22.60
C LYS A 191 -18.05 11.26 21.79
N GLN A 192 -18.07 10.61 20.63
CA GLN A 192 -16.86 10.31 19.84
C GLN A 192 -16.09 11.58 19.45
N LYS A 193 -16.75 12.67 19.10
CA LYS A 193 -16.08 13.91 18.71
C LYS A 193 -15.30 14.52 19.88
N GLU A 194 -15.95 14.65 21.04
CA GLU A 194 -15.32 15.17 22.27
C GLU A 194 -14.11 14.35 22.68
N VAL A 195 -14.28 13.00 22.72
CA VAL A 195 -13.21 12.09 23.10
C VAL A 195 -12.08 12.08 22.06
N ALA A 196 -12.39 12.17 20.76
CA ALA A 196 -11.38 12.26 19.71
C ALA A 196 -10.46 13.48 19.87
N ASP A 197 -11.04 14.62 20.23
CA ASP A 197 -10.25 15.86 20.42
C ASP A 197 -9.38 15.75 21.70
N LYS A 198 -9.92 15.19 22.80
CA LYS A 198 -9.13 14.88 24.02
C LYS A 198 -7.96 13.92 23.73
N ILE A 199 -8.19 12.86 22.94
CA ILE A 199 -7.13 11.93 22.57
C ILE A 199 -6.03 12.64 21.77
N LYS A 200 -6.38 13.48 20.78
CA LYS A 200 -5.39 14.22 19.97
C LYS A 200 -4.51 15.13 20.84
N GLU A 201 -5.10 15.80 21.85
CA GLU A 201 -4.38 16.64 22.79
C GLU A 201 -3.51 15.83 23.74
N ALA A 202 -3.95 14.64 24.13
CA ALA A 202 -3.21 13.76 25.02
C ALA A 202 -2.03 13.05 24.33
N LEU A 203 -2.09 12.81 23.02
CA LEU A 203 -1.06 12.07 22.26
C LEU A 203 0.25 12.84 22.04
N VAL A 204 0.40 14.02 22.61
CA VAL A 204 1.64 14.82 22.58
C VAL A 204 2.30 14.94 23.96
N ASP A 205 1.70 14.34 25.01
CA ASP A 205 2.18 14.41 26.37
C ASP A 205 1.77 13.15 27.15
N ARG A 206 2.77 12.46 27.72
CA ARG A 206 2.52 11.21 28.48
C ARG A 206 1.64 11.40 29.69
N GLN A 207 1.79 12.52 30.41
CA GLN A 207 1.00 12.80 31.60
C GLN A 207 -0.47 13.02 31.22
N LYS A 208 -0.71 13.83 30.19
CA LYS A 208 -2.06 14.04 29.66
C LYS A 208 -2.71 12.75 29.18
N LEU A 209 -1.94 11.85 28.57
CA LEU A 209 -2.45 10.55 28.13
C LEU A 209 -2.88 9.69 29.33
N GLN A 210 -2.08 9.65 30.40
CA GLN A 210 -2.43 8.92 31.62
C GLN A 210 -3.66 9.53 32.32
N GLU A 211 -3.78 10.85 32.37
CA GLU A 211 -4.95 11.53 32.90
C GLU A 211 -6.20 11.19 32.12
N LEU A 212 -6.13 11.20 30.78
CA LEU A 212 -7.25 10.81 29.91
C LEU A 212 -7.66 9.35 30.08
N ILE A 213 -6.69 8.42 30.26
CA ILE A 213 -6.98 7.01 30.51
C ILE A 213 -7.80 6.88 31.81
N ARG A 214 -7.41 7.56 32.89
CA ARG A 214 -8.14 7.55 34.17
C ARG A 214 -9.53 8.22 34.03
N GLU A 215 -9.63 9.29 33.28
CA GLU A 215 -10.89 9.97 33.01
C GLU A 215 -11.88 9.04 32.28
N LEU A 216 -11.44 8.37 31.22
CA LEU A 216 -12.27 7.42 30.47
C LEU A 216 -12.73 6.24 31.31
N ASP A 217 -11.86 5.72 32.17
CA ASP A 217 -12.21 4.64 33.10
C ASP A 217 -13.28 5.10 34.10
N SER A 218 -13.10 6.27 34.72
CA SER A 218 -14.06 6.88 35.64
C SER A 218 -15.43 7.16 35.00
N MET A 219 -15.45 7.46 33.70
CA MET A 219 -16.69 7.66 32.92
C MET A 219 -17.37 6.34 32.52
N GLY A 220 -16.80 5.19 32.89
CA GLY A 220 -17.30 3.86 32.54
C GLY A 220 -16.89 3.37 31.15
N TYR A 221 -15.97 4.05 30.48
CA TYR A 221 -15.45 3.63 29.15
C TYR A 221 -14.17 2.78 29.29
N LYS A 222 -14.19 1.81 30.21
CA LYS A 222 -13.05 0.96 30.55
C LYS A 222 -12.36 0.36 29.31
N SER A 223 -13.12 -0.21 28.38
CA SER A 223 -12.54 -0.82 27.18
C SER A 223 -11.83 0.19 26.26
N ALA A 224 -12.20 1.46 26.30
CA ALA A 224 -11.51 2.53 25.59
C ALA A 224 -10.22 2.94 26.34
N ALA A 225 -10.28 3.03 27.67
CA ALA A 225 -9.13 3.26 28.52
C ALA A 225 -8.07 2.16 28.36
N ASP A 226 -8.47 0.87 28.44
CA ASP A 226 -7.58 -0.29 28.23
C ASP A 226 -6.89 -0.23 26.83
N THR A 227 -7.60 0.28 25.81
CA THR A 227 -7.00 0.44 24.47
C THR A 227 -5.90 1.49 24.46
N LEU A 228 -6.09 2.64 25.07
CA LEU A 228 -5.07 3.68 25.18
C LEU A 228 -3.89 3.22 26.05
N GLU A 229 -4.18 2.55 27.14
CA GLU A 229 -3.18 2.03 28.07
C GLU A 229 -2.26 0.99 27.41
N SER A 230 -2.82 0.10 26.58
CA SER A 230 -2.05 -0.94 25.90
C SER A 230 -1.01 -0.39 24.93
N PHE A 231 -1.17 0.84 24.42
CA PHE A 231 -0.25 1.50 23.48
C PHE A 231 0.43 2.75 24.06
N GLN A 232 0.28 3.06 25.36
CA GLN A 232 0.76 4.32 25.94
C GLN A 232 2.27 4.56 25.77
N TYR A 233 3.05 3.50 25.68
CA TYR A 233 4.50 3.60 25.45
C TYR A 233 4.86 3.70 23.98
N ASP A 234 4.16 2.95 23.14
CA ASP A 234 4.49 2.81 21.72
C ASP A 234 3.92 3.94 20.84
N VAL A 235 2.97 4.72 21.36
CA VAL A 235 2.32 5.80 20.63
C VAL A 235 3.14 7.10 20.59
N MET A 236 4.18 7.19 21.41
CA MET A 236 5.03 8.39 21.53
C MET A 236 6.49 8.17 21.14
N ASN A 237 6.80 7.04 20.54
CA ASN A 237 8.17 6.74 20.11
C ASN A 237 8.67 7.70 19.02
N TYR A 238 7.78 8.32 18.24
CA TYR A 238 8.11 9.36 17.26
C TYR A 238 8.84 10.57 17.88
N MET A 239 8.67 10.83 19.18
CA MET A 239 9.31 11.95 19.89
C MET A 239 10.81 11.79 20.07
N GLN A 240 11.36 10.59 19.86
CA GLN A 240 12.81 10.33 19.89
C GLN A 240 13.53 10.87 18.66
N PHE A 241 12.79 11.37 17.66
CA PHE A 241 13.28 11.85 16.39
C PHE A 241 13.15 13.38 16.28
N PRO A 242 13.80 14.04 15.30
CA PRO A 242 13.72 15.48 15.13
C PRO A 242 12.28 16.00 15.01
N ASN A 243 12.00 17.16 15.64
CA ASN A 243 10.65 17.71 15.74
C ASN A 243 9.98 17.99 14.40
N ASN A 244 10.77 18.39 13.37
CA ASN A 244 10.29 18.62 12.01
C ASN A 244 9.79 17.32 11.33
N HIS A 245 10.17 16.13 11.83
CA HIS A 245 9.70 14.84 11.34
C HIS A 245 8.38 14.39 11.96
N TRP A 246 8.09 14.80 13.20
CA TRP A 246 6.99 14.28 14.03
C TRP A 246 5.65 14.20 13.32
N ARG A 247 5.28 15.25 12.61
CA ARG A 247 4.00 15.28 11.89
C ARG A 247 3.89 14.18 10.84
N ARG A 248 5.02 13.75 10.28
CA ARG A 248 5.10 12.76 9.20
C ARG A 248 5.20 11.33 9.70
N ILE A 249 5.85 11.11 10.87
CA ILE A 249 6.20 9.77 11.35
C ILE A 249 5.29 9.24 12.46
N ARG A 250 4.36 10.02 12.99
CA ARG A 250 3.39 9.56 14.00
C ARG A 250 2.15 8.88 13.43
N THR A 251 2.00 8.84 12.11
CA THR A 251 0.83 8.26 11.41
C THR A 251 1.23 7.57 10.13
N THR A 252 0.39 6.66 9.63
CA THR A 252 0.51 6.05 8.30
C THR A 252 -0.14 6.90 7.19
N ASN A 253 -0.28 8.21 7.36
CA ASN A 253 -0.93 9.11 6.38
C ASN A 253 -0.24 9.11 5.01
N ILE A 254 1.05 8.79 4.96
CA ILE A 254 1.79 8.54 3.72
C ILE A 254 1.06 7.51 2.84
N MET A 255 0.44 6.50 3.46
CA MET A 255 -0.28 5.41 2.80
C MET A 255 -1.74 5.74 2.51
N GLU A 256 -2.32 6.79 3.13
CA GLU A 256 -3.76 7.06 3.02
C GLU A 256 -4.18 7.37 1.59
N ARG A 257 -3.40 8.21 0.88
CA ARG A 257 -3.66 8.52 -0.55
C ARG A 257 -3.52 7.27 -1.42
N THR A 258 -2.48 6.48 -1.17
CA THR A 258 -2.21 5.21 -1.87
C THR A 258 -3.38 4.25 -1.67
N ASN A 259 -3.82 4.03 -0.44
CA ASN A 259 -4.95 3.14 -0.14
C ASN A 259 -6.27 3.64 -0.72
N LYS A 260 -6.50 4.96 -0.76
CA LYS A 260 -7.67 5.54 -1.45
C LYS A 260 -7.65 5.24 -2.94
N GLU A 261 -6.50 5.37 -3.58
CA GLU A 261 -6.35 5.11 -5.00
C GLU A 261 -6.51 3.63 -5.33
N ILE A 262 -5.91 2.74 -4.56
CA ILE A 262 -6.14 1.29 -4.67
C ILE A 262 -7.64 0.98 -4.56
N LYS A 263 -8.31 1.49 -3.54
CA LYS A 263 -9.76 1.27 -3.34
C LYS A 263 -10.60 1.85 -4.47
N ARG A 264 -10.25 3.02 -4.99
CA ARG A 264 -10.97 3.66 -6.09
C ARG A 264 -10.92 2.80 -7.36
N ARG A 265 -9.73 2.34 -7.73
CA ARG A 265 -9.52 1.55 -8.94
C ARG A 265 -10.02 0.10 -8.77
N SER A 266 -9.84 -0.52 -7.61
CA SER A 266 -10.32 -1.89 -7.35
C SER A 266 -11.83 -2.01 -7.19
N LYS A 267 -12.53 -0.91 -6.81
CA LYS A 267 -14.00 -0.90 -6.63
C LYS A 267 -14.74 -1.36 -7.90
N VAL A 268 -14.21 -1.06 -9.07
CA VAL A 268 -14.84 -1.41 -10.35
C VAL A 268 -14.77 -2.92 -10.63
N VAL A 269 -13.74 -3.58 -10.10
CA VAL A 269 -13.57 -5.04 -10.23
C VAL A 269 -14.59 -5.77 -9.35
N GLY A 270 -14.94 -5.19 -8.19
CA GLY A 270 -15.85 -5.78 -7.21
C GLY A 270 -15.21 -6.92 -6.42
N ALA A 271 -14.90 -8.03 -7.09
CA ALA A 271 -14.15 -9.15 -6.53
C ALA A 271 -13.17 -9.68 -7.57
N PHE A 272 -11.95 -9.95 -7.13
CA PHE A 272 -10.88 -10.46 -8.00
C PHE A 272 -11.02 -11.97 -8.22
N PRO A 273 -10.75 -12.47 -9.43
CA PRO A 273 -10.85 -13.90 -9.72
C PRO A 273 -9.78 -14.75 -9.01
N ASN A 274 -8.62 -14.18 -8.71
CA ASN A 274 -7.48 -14.81 -8.03
C ASN A 274 -6.52 -13.76 -7.46
N GLN A 275 -5.50 -14.21 -6.73
CA GLN A 275 -4.49 -13.36 -6.08
C GLN A 275 -3.60 -12.63 -7.09
N GLU A 276 -3.22 -13.29 -8.19
CA GLU A 276 -2.39 -12.70 -9.24
C GLU A 276 -3.09 -11.48 -9.88
N SER A 277 -4.40 -11.54 -10.05
CA SER A 277 -5.18 -10.41 -10.57
C SER A 277 -5.19 -9.21 -9.61
N VAL A 278 -5.18 -9.47 -8.28
CA VAL A 278 -5.02 -8.41 -7.27
C VAL A 278 -3.66 -7.76 -7.40
N LEU A 279 -2.59 -8.58 -7.35
CA LEU A 279 -1.22 -8.09 -7.41
C LEU A 279 -0.97 -7.34 -8.70
N ARG A 280 -1.42 -7.86 -9.85
CA ARG A 280 -1.30 -7.18 -11.16
C ARG A 280 -1.87 -5.77 -11.13
N LEU A 281 -3.11 -5.59 -10.70
CA LEU A 281 -3.73 -4.27 -10.65
C LEU A 281 -3.07 -3.37 -9.61
N VAL A 282 -2.92 -3.87 -8.39
CA VAL A 282 -2.44 -3.05 -7.28
C VAL A 282 -0.99 -2.66 -7.45
N VAL A 283 -0.11 -3.60 -7.81
CA VAL A 283 1.32 -3.30 -7.97
C VAL A 283 1.54 -2.35 -9.14
N SER A 284 0.80 -2.51 -10.25
CA SER A 284 0.89 -1.55 -11.36
C SER A 284 0.49 -0.13 -10.94
N ILE A 285 -0.57 0.03 -10.12
CA ILE A 285 -0.93 1.33 -9.53
C ILE A 285 0.21 1.87 -8.64
N LEU A 286 0.84 0.99 -7.89
CA LEU A 286 1.90 1.36 -6.97
C LEU A 286 3.21 1.72 -7.69
N ILE A 287 3.48 1.15 -8.86
CA ILE A 287 4.59 1.55 -9.73
C ILE A 287 4.42 3.02 -10.12
N ASP A 288 3.24 3.42 -10.63
CA ASP A 288 2.96 4.82 -10.98
C ASP A 288 3.17 5.76 -9.79
N ILE A 289 2.62 5.40 -8.63
CA ILE A 289 2.76 6.19 -7.40
C ILE A 289 4.21 6.25 -6.94
N ASN A 290 4.96 5.17 -7.07
CA ASN A 290 6.36 5.10 -6.70
C ASN A 290 7.22 6.01 -7.58
N GLU A 291 6.97 6.05 -8.88
CA GLU A 291 7.63 6.98 -9.81
C GLU A 291 7.39 8.44 -9.41
N GLU A 292 6.14 8.80 -9.09
CA GLU A 292 5.83 10.14 -8.57
C GLU A 292 6.58 10.44 -7.26
N TRP A 293 6.79 9.44 -6.41
CA TRP A 293 7.41 9.63 -5.10
C TRP A 293 8.92 9.79 -5.16
N ILE A 294 9.58 9.02 -6.01
CA ILE A 294 11.06 9.07 -6.14
C ILE A 294 11.55 10.23 -7.01
N THR A 295 10.68 10.78 -7.88
CA THR A 295 11.01 11.93 -8.74
C THR A 295 10.44 13.25 -8.22
N GLY A 296 9.60 13.22 -7.20
CA GLY A 296 8.87 14.35 -6.68
C GLY A 296 9.57 15.08 -5.52
N ASN A 297 8.78 15.80 -4.74
CA ASN A 297 9.29 16.52 -3.58
C ASN A 297 9.63 15.61 -2.42
N LYS A 298 10.67 15.96 -1.67
CA LYS A 298 11.04 15.30 -0.42
C LYS A 298 9.85 15.28 0.56
N TYR A 299 9.60 14.14 1.16
CA TYR A 299 8.54 13.97 2.15
C TYR A 299 8.94 14.54 3.51
N ILE A 300 10.21 14.36 3.85
CA ILE A 300 10.85 14.85 5.08
C ILE A 300 12.19 15.49 4.68
N ILE A 301 12.52 16.61 5.31
CA ILE A 301 13.85 17.19 5.21
C ILE A 301 14.69 16.46 6.27
N MET A 302 15.57 15.59 5.80
CA MET A 302 16.52 14.88 6.65
C MET A 302 17.67 15.84 6.97
N GLU A 303 17.91 16.09 8.25
CA GLU A 303 19.07 16.83 8.70
C GLU A 303 20.32 15.97 8.47
N GLN A 304 21.36 16.58 7.92
CA GLN A 304 22.67 15.94 7.74
C GLN A 304 23.40 15.85 9.05
#